data_03effccd69ca85df3b42120129344f2e
#
_entry.id   03effccd69ca85df3b42120129344f2e
#
_cell.length_a   1.000
_cell.length_b   1.000
_cell.length_c   1.000
_cell.angle_alpha   90.00
_cell.angle_beta   90.00
_cell.angle_gamma   90.00
#
_symmetry.space_group_name_H-M   'P 1'
#
loop_
_entity.id
_entity.type
_entity.pdbx_description
1 polymer ?
#
loop_
_entity_poly.entity_id
_entity_poly.type
_entity_poly.pdbx_seq_one_letter_code
_entity_poly.pdbx_strand_id
1 'polypeptide(L)'
;MELDEFDPLSCHALALVGEAPVGTGRLLPDGHIGRMAVDAGWRGHGVGAALLAALIDEAQRRCQPVLALSAQTHALSFYARFGFVPVGPEYEEAGLPHQAMERRLAAS
;
A
#
# COMPACT_ATOMS: atom_id res chain seq x y z
N MET A 1 -1.70 5.33 14.34
CA MET A 1 -1.15 4.32 13.45
C MET A 1 0.31 4.09 13.77
N GLU A 2 0.75 2.86 13.73
CA GLU A 2 2.12 2.51 14.05
C GLU A 2 2.79 1.85 12.86
N LEU A 3 4.12 2.04 12.74
CA LEU A 3 4.95 1.36 11.77
C LEU A 3 5.91 0.43 12.52
N ASP A 4 5.89 -0.85 12.17
CA ASP A 4 6.77 -1.85 12.75
C ASP A 4 7.77 -2.34 11.72
N GLU A 5 9.01 -2.56 12.16
CA GLU A 5 10.06 -3.13 11.33
C GLU A 5 10.41 -4.51 11.84
N PHE A 6 9.89 -5.56 11.18
CA PHE A 6 10.25 -6.94 11.48
C PHE A 6 11.57 -7.33 10.86
N ASP A 7 11.94 -6.65 9.79
CA ASP A 7 13.14 -6.86 9.01
C ASP A 7 13.69 -5.46 8.78
N PRO A 8 14.99 -5.21 8.94
CA PRO A 8 15.55 -3.87 8.74
C PRO A 8 15.22 -3.25 7.38
N LEU A 9 14.87 -4.10 6.40
CA LEU A 9 14.57 -3.66 5.03
C LEU A 9 13.09 -3.57 4.73
N SER A 10 12.23 -4.22 5.52
CA SER A 10 10.77 -4.20 5.31
C SER A 10 10.09 -3.36 6.37
N CYS A 11 8.93 -2.81 6.02
CA CYS A 11 8.13 -2.00 6.93
C CYS A 11 6.69 -2.49 6.91
N HIS A 12 6.10 -2.64 8.08
CA HIS A 12 4.70 -3.01 8.24
C HIS A 12 3.96 -1.86 8.89
N ALA A 13 2.82 -1.49 8.30
CA ALA A 13 1.92 -0.50 8.85
C ALA A 13 0.73 -1.20 9.50
N LEU A 14 0.36 -0.74 10.67
CA LEU A 14 -0.74 -1.32 11.43
C LEU A 14 -1.66 -0.21 11.89
N ALA A 15 -2.93 -0.32 11.58
CA ALA A 15 -3.95 0.61 12.05
C ALA A 15 -4.64 0.01 13.27
N LEU A 16 -4.66 0.76 14.35
CA LEU A 16 -5.24 0.31 15.62
C LEU A 16 -6.40 1.20 16.02
N VAL A 17 -7.43 0.58 16.60
CA VAL A 17 -8.47 1.29 17.33
C VAL A 17 -8.35 0.79 18.77
N GLY A 18 -7.86 1.68 19.67
CA GLY A 18 -7.39 1.22 20.97
C GLY A 18 -6.21 0.25 20.76
N GLU A 19 -6.36 -1.00 21.20
CA GLU A 19 -5.35 -2.03 21.00
C GLU A 19 -5.73 -3.04 19.92
N ALA A 20 -6.91 -2.86 19.30
CA ALA A 20 -7.41 -3.80 18.31
C ALA A 20 -6.90 -3.45 16.89
N PRO A 21 -6.22 -4.36 16.19
CA PRO A 21 -5.81 -4.10 14.83
C PRO A 21 -7.00 -4.14 13.89
N VAL A 22 -7.15 -3.10 13.07
CA VAL A 22 -8.27 -2.99 12.12
C VAL A 22 -7.79 -2.88 10.67
N GLY A 23 -6.50 -2.77 10.45
CA GLY A 23 -5.95 -2.74 9.10
C GLY A 23 -4.44 -2.91 9.11
N THR A 24 -3.91 -3.35 7.97
CA THR A 24 -2.47 -3.60 7.82
C THR A 24 -2.02 -3.33 6.39
N GLY A 25 -0.72 -3.12 6.21
CA GLY A 25 -0.07 -3.00 4.91
C GLY A 25 1.41 -3.23 5.06
N ARG A 26 2.10 -3.46 3.95
CA ARG A 26 3.53 -3.77 3.96
C ARG A 26 4.27 -3.06 2.84
N LEU A 27 5.47 -2.55 3.16
CA LEU A 27 6.42 -2.03 2.20
C LEU A 27 7.65 -2.92 2.19
N LEU A 28 7.96 -3.50 1.03
CA LEU A 28 9.15 -4.34 0.85
C LEU A 28 10.37 -3.49 0.48
N PRO A 29 11.59 -4.03 0.65
CA PRO A 29 12.82 -3.27 0.37
C PRO A 29 12.96 -2.81 -1.09
N ASP A 30 12.30 -3.48 -2.03
CA ASP A 30 12.33 -3.13 -3.44
C ASP A 30 11.27 -2.11 -3.85
N GLY A 31 10.49 -1.60 -2.90
CA GLY A 31 9.44 -0.62 -3.15
C GLY A 31 8.08 -1.22 -3.41
N HIS A 32 7.91 -2.55 -3.32
CA HIS A 32 6.59 -3.16 -3.47
C HIS A 32 5.74 -2.96 -2.23
N ILE A 33 4.51 -2.50 -2.44
CA ILE A 33 3.49 -2.38 -1.40
C ILE A 33 2.52 -3.54 -1.55
N GLY A 34 2.25 -4.22 -0.45
CA GLY A 34 1.34 -5.36 -0.47
C GLY A 34 0.67 -5.60 0.87
N ARG A 35 -0.11 -6.66 0.91
CA ARG A 35 -0.85 -7.09 2.10
C ARG A 35 -1.71 -6.00 2.71
N MET A 36 -2.24 -5.12 1.87
CA MET A 36 -3.18 -4.08 2.30
C MET A 36 -4.51 -4.74 2.63
N ALA A 37 -4.92 -4.65 3.87
CA ALA A 37 -6.18 -5.23 4.32
C ALA A 37 -6.80 -4.34 5.40
N VAL A 38 -8.12 -4.18 5.33
CA VAL A 38 -8.90 -3.42 6.30
C VAL A 38 -10.07 -4.28 6.73
N ASP A 39 -10.31 -4.39 8.03
CA ASP A 39 -11.45 -5.13 8.57
C ASP A 39 -12.75 -4.61 7.96
N ALA A 40 -13.67 -5.54 7.65
CA ALA A 40 -14.91 -5.21 6.97
C ALA A 40 -15.71 -4.11 7.69
N GLY A 41 -15.74 -4.13 9.01
CA GLY A 41 -16.45 -3.13 9.81
C GLY A 41 -15.80 -1.75 9.79
N TRP A 42 -14.56 -1.66 9.31
CA TRP A 42 -13.81 -0.41 9.26
C TRP A 42 -13.58 0.10 7.84
N ARG A 43 -14.13 -0.57 6.84
CA ARG A 43 -14.07 -0.09 5.46
C ARG A 43 -14.90 1.19 5.32
N GLY A 44 -14.43 2.11 4.48
CA GLY A 44 -15.10 3.39 4.30
C GLY A 44 -14.79 4.42 5.37
N HIS A 45 -13.87 4.12 6.30
CA HIS A 45 -13.48 5.03 7.39
C HIS A 45 -12.10 5.66 7.20
N GLY A 46 -11.51 5.51 6.01
CA GLY A 46 -10.21 6.11 5.71
C GLY A 46 -9.01 5.31 6.25
N VAL A 47 -9.20 4.10 6.74
CA VAL A 47 -8.11 3.28 7.29
C VAL A 47 -7.12 2.91 6.19
N GLY A 48 -7.61 2.45 5.02
CA GLY A 48 -6.74 2.11 3.90
C GLY A 48 -5.93 3.30 3.41
N ALA A 49 -6.55 4.47 3.33
CA ALA A 49 -5.87 5.71 2.92
C ALA A 49 -4.76 6.07 3.91
N ALA A 50 -5.02 5.96 5.20
CA ALA A 50 -4.03 6.25 6.23
C ALA A 50 -2.87 5.26 6.20
N LEU A 51 -3.15 3.97 5.99
CA LEU A 51 -2.11 2.94 5.87
C LEU A 51 -1.22 3.22 4.64
N LEU A 52 -1.82 3.50 3.50
CA LEU A 52 -1.08 3.77 2.28
C LEU A 52 -0.24 5.02 2.41
N ALA A 53 -0.79 6.09 2.98
CA ALA A 53 -0.03 7.32 3.23
C ALA A 53 1.18 7.07 4.12
N ALA A 54 1.04 6.25 5.17
CA ALA A 54 2.15 5.94 6.06
C ALA A 54 3.25 5.15 5.34
N LEU A 55 2.88 4.21 4.48
CA LEU A 55 3.86 3.44 3.70
C LEU A 55 4.57 4.31 2.67
N ILE A 56 3.87 5.23 2.03
CA ILE A 56 4.47 6.17 1.09
C ILE A 56 5.46 7.09 1.83
N ASP A 57 5.09 7.61 3.00
CA ASP A 57 5.99 8.43 3.79
C ASP A 57 7.26 7.69 4.16
N GLU A 58 7.14 6.42 4.55
CA GLU A 58 8.31 5.61 4.89
C GLU A 58 9.20 5.38 3.67
N ALA A 59 8.60 5.12 2.50
CA ALA A 59 9.34 4.96 1.26
C ALA A 59 10.11 6.23 0.90
N GLN A 60 9.50 7.40 1.12
CA GLN A 60 10.16 8.68 0.89
C GLN A 60 11.35 8.88 1.83
N ARG A 61 11.20 8.52 3.10
CA ARG A 61 12.31 8.59 4.07
C ARG A 61 13.45 7.66 3.67
N ARG A 62 13.15 6.53 3.05
CA ARG A 62 14.15 5.56 2.58
C ARG A 62 14.72 5.93 1.22
N CYS A 63 14.27 7.03 0.63
CA CYS A 63 14.69 7.49 -0.71
C CYS A 63 14.45 6.45 -1.80
N GLN A 64 13.38 5.68 -1.69
CA GLN A 64 13.01 4.73 -2.74
C GLN A 64 12.54 5.49 -3.98
N PRO A 65 13.07 5.16 -5.17
CA PRO A 65 12.73 5.93 -6.38
C PRO A 65 11.36 5.60 -6.96
N VAL A 66 10.90 4.36 -6.77
CA VAL A 66 9.64 3.89 -7.37
C VAL A 66 8.92 2.98 -6.39
N LEU A 67 7.60 3.16 -6.28
CA LEU A 67 6.73 2.24 -5.57
C LEU A 67 5.92 1.44 -6.59
N ALA A 68 5.69 0.17 -6.31
CA ALA A 68 4.93 -0.72 -7.17
C ALA A 68 3.92 -1.52 -6.35
N LEU A 69 2.80 -1.82 -6.95
CA LEU A 69 1.79 -2.68 -6.34
C LEU A 69 0.96 -3.37 -7.40
N SER A 70 0.21 -4.37 -6.99
CA SER A 70 -0.77 -5.06 -7.81
C SER A 70 -2.13 -4.77 -7.22
N ALA A 71 -2.99 -4.11 -7.98
CA ALA A 71 -4.31 -3.70 -7.52
C ALA A 71 -5.40 -4.51 -8.20
N GLN A 72 -6.41 -4.93 -7.44
CA GLN A 72 -7.63 -5.43 -8.07
C GLN A 72 -8.27 -4.28 -8.85
N THR A 73 -8.88 -4.60 -9.99
CA THR A 73 -9.35 -3.55 -10.90
C THR A 73 -10.37 -2.60 -10.27
N HIS A 74 -11.18 -3.09 -9.32
CA HIS A 74 -12.12 -2.21 -8.63
C HIS A 74 -11.45 -1.20 -7.70
N ALA A 75 -10.16 -1.38 -7.38
CA ALA A 75 -9.41 -0.49 -6.48
C ALA A 75 -8.50 0.49 -7.22
N LEU A 76 -8.51 0.48 -8.55
CA LEU A 76 -7.61 1.34 -9.33
C LEU A 76 -7.79 2.82 -9.01
N SER A 77 -9.04 3.28 -8.88
CA SER A 77 -9.30 4.70 -8.59
C SER A 77 -8.80 5.10 -7.20
N PHE A 78 -8.83 4.18 -6.24
CA PHE A 78 -8.29 4.43 -4.91
C PHE A 78 -6.79 4.73 -4.99
N TYR A 79 -6.03 3.86 -5.65
CA TYR A 79 -4.57 4.04 -5.76
C TYR A 79 -4.22 5.23 -6.66
N ALA A 80 -5.03 5.50 -7.70
CA ALA A 80 -4.80 6.65 -8.58
C ALA A 80 -4.81 7.96 -7.81
N ARG A 81 -5.64 8.09 -6.79
CA ARG A 81 -5.67 9.28 -5.94
C ARG A 81 -4.37 9.51 -5.19
N PHE A 82 -3.56 8.47 -5.01
CA PHE A 82 -2.25 8.55 -4.36
C PHE A 82 -1.11 8.66 -5.37
N GLY A 83 -1.42 8.92 -6.63
CA GLY A 83 -0.41 9.15 -7.65
C GLY A 83 0.09 7.90 -8.36
N PHE A 84 -0.54 6.75 -8.12
CA PHE A 84 -0.20 5.52 -8.83
C PHE A 84 -0.84 5.51 -10.21
N VAL A 85 -0.11 5.00 -11.18
CA VAL A 85 -0.60 4.85 -12.56
C VAL A 85 -0.47 3.39 -12.99
N PRO A 86 -1.40 2.90 -13.83
CA PRO A 86 -1.32 1.52 -14.29
C PRO A 86 -0.16 1.33 -15.25
N VAL A 87 0.50 0.17 -15.15
CA VAL A 87 1.60 -0.22 -16.05
C VAL A 87 1.35 -1.64 -16.55
N GLY A 88 1.57 -1.87 -17.85
CA GLY A 88 1.36 -3.17 -18.46
C GLY A 88 -0.11 -3.55 -18.59
N PRO A 89 -0.38 -4.74 -19.11
CA PRO A 89 -1.75 -5.22 -19.30
C PRO A 89 -2.38 -5.70 -18.00
N GLU A 90 -3.69 -5.77 -17.98
CA GLU A 90 -4.40 -6.47 -16.91
C GLU A 90 -4.04 -7.95 -16.93
N TYR A 91 -4.07 -8.58 -15.76
CA TYR A 91 -3.79 -10.00 -15.62
C TYR A 91 -4.69 -10.57 -14.52
N GLU A 92 -4.77 -11.89 -14.49
CA GLU A 92 -5.58 -12.58 -13.49
C GLU A 92 -4.68 -13.11 -12.38
N GLU A 93 -5.08 -12.88 -11.14
CA GLU A 93 -4.39 -13.39 -9.97
C GLU A 93 -5.45 -13.87 -8.99
N ALA A 94 -5.30 -15.10 -8.50
CA ALA A 94 -6.28 -15.74 -7.60
C ALA A 94 -7.72 -15.68 -8.14
N GLY A 95 -7.88 -15.77 -9.47
CA GLY A 95 -9.19 -15.76 -10.12
C GLY A 95 -9.82 -14.37 -10.27
N LEU A 96 -9.09 -13.31 -9.96
CA LEU A 96 -9.59 -11.94 -10.02
C LEU A 96 -8.74 -11.09 -10.95
N PRO A 97 -9.34 -10.13 -11.68
CA PRO A 97 -8.57 -9.24 -12.53
C PRO A 97 -7.75 -8.26 -11.70
N HIS A 98 -6.50 -8.15 -12.05
CA HIS A 98 -5.52 -7.27 -11.39
C HIS A 98 -4.82 -6.39 -12.41
N GLN A 99 -4.25 -5.29 -11.92
CA GLN A 99 -3.48 -4.35 -12.71
C GLN A 99 -2.26 -3.93 -11.90
N ALA A 100 -1.07 -4.06 -12.47
CA ALA A 100 0.13 -3.51 -11.85
C ALA A 100 0.07 -1.99 -11.91
N MET A 101 0.51 -1.34 -10.84
CA MET A 101 0.55 0.11 -10.76
C MET A 101 1.88 0.55 -10.17
N GLU A 102 2.32 1.74 -10.58
CA GLU A 102 3.57 2.34 -10.09
C GLU A 102 3.38 3.80 -9.77
N ARG A 103 4.18 4.28 -8.82
CA ARG A 103 4.32 5.70 -8.52
C ARG A 103 5.79 6.03 -8.40
N ARG A 104 6.27 7.01 -9.17
CA ARG A 104 7.63 7.52 -9.00
C ARG A 104 7.63 8.53 -7.86
N LEU A 105 8.62 8.41 -6.98
CA LEU A 105 8.80 9.36 -5.88
C LEU A 105 9.80 10.42 -6.28
N ALA A 106 9.57 11.64 -5.80
CA ALA A 106 10.50 12.74 -6.05
C ALA A 106 11.83 12.44 -5.37
N ALA A 107 12.94 12.74 -6.05
CA ALA A 107 14.25 12.69 -5.44
C ALA A 107 14.33 13.81 -4.40
N SER A 108 14.78 13.46 -3.21
CA SER A 108 14.98 14.44 -2.15
C SER A 108 16.44 14.78 -1.98
#